data_8d5fcfa3f8e4fd8d4499a6abaf3a651d
#
_entry.id   8d5fcfa3f8e4fd8d4499a6abaf3a651d
#
_cell.length_a   1.000
_cell.length_b   1.000
_cell.length_c   1.000
_cell.angle_alpha   90.00
_cell.angle_beta   90.00
_cell.angle_gamma   90.00
#
_symmetry.space_group_name_H-M   'P 1'
#
loop_
_entity.id
_entity.type
_entity.pdbx_description
1 polymer ?
#
loop_
_entity_poly.entity_id
_entity_poly.type
_entity_poly.pdbx_seq_one_letter_code
_entity_poly.pdbx_strand_id
1 'polypeptide(L)'
;ACDHCTHREVRLRSCGHRGCPRCQQHAATDWLERQRAKLLPVDYFLVTFTLPAALRRLTYRHSRDIHDLLFQIAIDTLRTFGRRHPELEADLAATAVLHTHTRKLDYHPHLHVIVPGAGIDQKNRWRTLKGRYLFNGKALARVFRARVIHGLKQAGFELPERCPSRWVVQCQHVGYGLPALKYLSRYLYRGVVAERQIVAFDPHARTVTFRYVRTRRTGGCAG
;
A
#
# COMPACT_ATOMS: atom_id res chain seq x y z
N ALA A 1 15.74 -10.21 36.12
CA ALA A 1 15.21 -10.07 37.46
C ALA A 1 15.59 -8.69 38.00
N CYS A 2 14.76 -8.10 38.83
CA CYS A 2 15.08 -6.84 39.50
C CYS A 2 15.89 -7.13 40.77
N ASP A 3 16.94 -6.37 41.00
CA ASP A 3 17.81 -6.57 42.19
C ASP A 3 17.15 -6.10 43.50
N HIS A 4 16.05 -5.34 43.41
CA HIS A 4 15.33 -4.77 44.54
C HIS A 4 13.95 -5.38 44.79
N CYS A 5 13.44 -6.26 43.94
CA CYS A 5 12.17 -6.93 44.13
C CYS A 5 12.14 -8.27 43.41
N THR A 6 11.09 -9.08 43.64
CA THR A 6 10.93 -10.40 43.00
C THR A 6 10.48 -10.37 41.55
N HIS A 7 10.34 -9.18 40.96
CA HIS A 7 9.88 -9.04 39.57
C HIS A 7 10.87 -9.67 38.59
N ARG A 8 10.38 -10.58 37.76
CA ARG A 8 11.13 -11.19 36.65
C ARG A 8 10.42 -10.87 35.34
N GLU A 9 11.08 -10.15 34.46
CA GLU A 9 10.61 -9.91 33.10
C GLU A 9 11.46 -10.74 32.13
N VAL A 10 10.81 -11.58 31.33
CA VAL A 10 11.47 -12.32 30.26
C VAL A 10 11.29 -11.55 28.97
N ARG A 11 12.34 -10.86 28.53
CA ARG A 11 12.37 -10.23 27.21
C ARG A 11 13.03 -11.18 26.20
N LEU A 12 12.26 -11.57 25.22
CA LEU A 12 12.80 -12.35 24.12
C LEU A 12 13.73 -11.47 23.29
N ARG A 13 14.97 -11.91 23.12
CA ARG A 13 15.93 -11.19 22.27
C ARG A 13 15.41 -11.10 20.87
N SER A 14 15.38 -9.89 20.32
CA SER A 14 15.02 -9.58 18.93
C SER A 14 16.30 -9.31 18.15
N CYS A 15 16.46 -9.95 16.98
CA CYS A 15 17.58 -9.62 16.09
C CYS A 15 17.32 -8.35 15.29
N GLY A 16 16.08 -7.81 15.31
CA GLY A 16 15.65 -6.62 14.57
C GLY A 16 15.70 -6.77 13.04
N HIS A 17 16.18 -7.92 12.54
CA HIS A 17 16.38 -8.09 11.12
C HIS A 17 15.04 -8.15 10.35
N ARG A 18 14.97 -7.43 9.23
CA ARG A 18 13.76 -7.34 8.38
C ARG A 18 13.26 -8.69 7.86
N GLY A 19 14.14 -9.67 7.67
CA GLY A 19 13.79 -11.01 7.24
C GLY A 19 13.41 -11.96 8.38
N CYS A 20 13.58 -11.58 9.65
CA CYS A 20 13.29 -12.45 10.78
C CYS A 20 11.77 -12.60 10.98
N PRO A 21 11.19 -13.80 10.82
CA PRO A 21 9.75 -13.99 10.95
C PRO A 21 9.23 -13.66 12.35
N ARG A 22 10.03 -13.89 13.38
CA ARG A 22 9.68 -13.60 14.78
C ARG A 22 9.61 -12.09 15.05
N CYS A 23 10.66 -11.35 14.70
CA CYS A 23 10.71 -9.90 14.91
C CYS A 23 9.64 -9.18 14.09
N GLN A 24 9.44 -9.61 12.84
CA GLN A 24 8.47 -9.01 11.94
C GLN A 24 7.02 -9.32 12.35
N GLN A 25 6.75 -10.44 13.01
CA GLN A 25 5.42 -10.76 13.49
C GLN A 25 4.98 -9.80 14.61
N HIS A 26 5.85 -9.50 15.57
CA HIS A 26 5.55 -8.51 16.61
C HIS A 26 5.28 -7.14 16.01
N ALA A 27 6.19 -6.64 15.15
CA ALA A 27 6.02 -5.36 14.49
C ALA A 27 4.72 -5.28 13.66
N ALA A 28 4.34 -6.36 12.99
CA ALA A 28 3.08 -6.43 12.23
C ALA A 28 1.85 -6.40 13.14
N THR A 29 1.91 -7.08 14.28
CA THR A 29 0.83 -7.10 15.27
C THR A 29 0.65 -5.72 15.89
N ASP A 30 1.73 -5.12 16.38
CA ASP A 30 1.72 -3.78 16.97
C ASP A 30 1.20 -2.72 15.98
N TRP A 31 1.62 -2.80 14.73
CA TRP A 31 1.12 -1.91 13.69
C TRP A 31 -0.38 -2.10 13.50
N LEU A 32 -0.84 -3.36 13.39
CA LEU A 32 -2.25 -3.68 13.18
C LEU A 32 -3.12 -3.18 14.33
N GLU A 33 -2.69 -3.35 15.57
CA GLU A 33 -3.41 -2.86 16.75
C GLU A 33 -3.50 -1.34 16.76
N ARG A 34 -2.39 -0.64 16.49
CA ARG A 34 -2.39 0.82 16.37
C ARG A 34 -3.32 1.32 15.25
N GLN A 35 -3.39 0.63 14.12
CA GLN A 35 -4.31 1.02 13.04
C GLN A 35 -5.75 0.65 13.36
N ARG A 36 -5.98 -0.48 14.03
CA ARG A 36 -7.32 -0.88 14.47
C ARG A 36 -7.95 0.14 15.42
N ALA A 37 -7.17 0.67 16.34
CA ALA A 37 -7.63 1.70 17.28
C ALA A 37 -8.07 3.00 16.60
N LYS A 38 -7.64 3.23 15.33
CA LYS A 38 -8.01 4.41 14.53
C LYS A 38 -9.20 4.16 13.60
N LEU A 39 -9.73 2.93 13.55
CA LEU A 39 -10.85 2.62 12.68
C LEU A 39 -12.10 3.35 13.16
N LEU A 40 -12.75 3.99 12.21
CA LEU A 40 -14.03 4.68 12.39
C LEU A 40 -15.18 3.71 12.03
N PRO A 41 -16.37 3.88 12.58
CA PRO A 41 -17.54 3.03 12.31
C PRO A 41 -18.20 3.38 10.96
N VAL A 42 -17.43 3.33 9.89
CA VAL A 42 -17.83 3.65 8.52
C VAL A 42 -17.31 2.62 7.53
N ASP A 43 -17.85 2.61 6.32
CA ASP A 43 -17.31 1.80 5.22
C ASP A 43 -15.93 2.31 4.81
N TYR A 44 -15.07 1.38 4.41
CA TYR A 44 -13.71 1.65 3.96
C TYR A 44 -13.49 1.20 2.52
N PHE A 45 -12.54 1.86 1.88
CA PHE A 45 -12.14 1.60 0.50
C PHE A 45 -10.64 1.35 0.43
N LEU A 46 -10.24 0.34 -0.35
CA LEU A 46 -8.86 0.11 -0.71
C LEU A 46 -8.61 0.72 -2.09
N VAL A 47 -7.80 1.76 -2.11
CA VAL A 47 -7.36 2.39 -3.37
C VAL A 47 -5.95 1.94 -3.68
N THR A 48 -5.74 1.36 -4.87
CA THR A 48 -4.43 0.86 -5.30
C THR A 48 -3.93 1.68 -6.47
N PHE A 49 -2.86 2.43 -6.26
CA PHE A 49 -2.17 3.21 -7.29
C PHE A 49 -0.99 2.41 -7.82
N THR A 50 -1.00 2.08 -9.11
CA THR A 50 0.03 1.22 -9.72
C THR A 50 0.85 2.01 -10.73
N LEU A 51 2.18 1.97 -10.59
CA LEU A 51 3.09 2.50 -11.61
C LEU A 51 3.20 1.50 -12.78
N PRO A 52 3.22 2.01 -14.03
CA PRO A 52 3.37 1.16 -15.21
C PRO A 52 4.76 0.53 -15.27
N ALA A 53 4.85 -0.61 -15.95
CA ALA A 53 6.10 -1.36 -16.11
C ALA A 53 7.22 -0.49 -16.72
N ALA A 54 6.89 0.44 -17.60
CA ALA A 54 7.84 1.36 -18.22
C ALA A 54 8.63 2.20 -17.20
N LEU A 55 8.03 2.53 -16.05
CA LEU A 55 8.70 3.31 -15.00
C LEU A 55 9.51 2.47 -14.01
N ARG A 56 9.48 1.14 -14.08
CA ARG A 56 10.14 0.26 -13.08
C ARG A 56 11.64 0.53 -12.96
N ARG A 57 12.35 0.64 -14.10
CA ARG A 57 13.79 0.87 -14.12
C ARG A 57 14.15 2.22 -13.51
N LEU A 58 13.41 3.27 -13.86
CA LEU A 58 13.58 4.60 -13.29
C LEU A 58 13.32 4.59 -11.79
N THR A 59 12.19 4.02 -11.36
CA THR A 59 11.82 3.92 -9.95
C THR A 59 12.82 3.09 -9.15
N TYR A 60 13.39 2.02 -9.72
CA TYR A 60 14.39 1.21 -9.03
C TYR A 60 15.69 1.98 -8.76
N ARG A 61 16.13 2.78 -9.74
CA ARG A 61 17.36 3.59 -9.64
C ARG A 61 17.21 4.76 -8.65
N HIS A 62 16.04 5.37 -8.61
CA HIS A 62 15.72 6.56 -7.80
C HIS A 62 14.58 6.26 -6.82
N SER A 63 14.71 5.11 -6.12
CA SER A 63 13.60 4.55 -5.36
C SER A 63 13.09 5.47 -4.26
N ARG A 64 13.99 6.14 -3.52
CA ARG A 64 13.61 7.05 -2.45
C ARG A 64 12.76 8.22 -2.98
N ASP A 65 13.30 8.95 -3.93
CA ASP A 65 12.66 10.19 -4.41
C ASP A 65 11.33 9.89 -5.11
N ILE A 66 11.30 8.82 -5.92
CA ILE A 66 10.08 8.45 -6.66
C ILE A 66 9.03 7.81 -5.73
N HIS A 67 9.43 7.08 -4.69
CA HIS A 67 8.47 6.60 -3.71
C HIS A 67 7.85 7.74 -2.90
N ASP A 68 8.65 8.72 -2.46
CA ASP A 68 8.17 9.89 -1.74
C ASP A 68 7.20 10.70 -2.62
N LEU A 69 7.56 10.93 -3.88
CA LEU A 69 6.70 11.57 -4.88
C LEU A 69 5.39 10.78 -5.09
N LEU A 70 5.46 9.44 -5.14
CA LEU A 70 4.30 8.58 -5.30
C LEU A 70 3.32 8.71 -4.13
N PHE A 71 3.82 8.72 -2.89
CA PHE A 71 3.00 8.93 -1.69
C PHE A 71 2.31 10.30 -1.74
N GLN A 72 3.07 11.35 -1.98
CA GLN A 72 2.54 12.71 -2.05
C GLN A 72 1.44 12.83 -3.11
N ILE A 73 1.70 12.39 -4.33
CA ILE A 73 0.74 12.50 -5.43
C ILE A 73 -0.51 11.67 -5.20
N ALA A 74 -0.38 10.46 -4.64
CA ALA A 74 -1.53 9.62 -4.33
C ALA A 74 -2.45 10.29 -3.29
N ILE A 75 -1.88 10.81 -2.21
CA ILE A 75 -2.64 11.50 -1.16
C ILE A 75 -3.28 12.78 -1.71
N ASP A 76 -2.56 13.60 -2.47
CA ASP A 76 -3.10 14.83 -3.06
C ASP A 76 -4.21 14.54 -4.09
N THR A 77 -4.10 13.40 -4.79
CA THR A 77 -5.15 12.95 -5.69
C THR A 77 -6.41 12.58 -4.90
N LEU A 78 -6.28 11.83 -3.82
CA LEU A 78 -7.42 11.47 -2.96
C LEU A 78 -8.06 12.69 -2.32
N ARG A 79 -7.26 13.65 -1.83
CA ARG A 79 -7.77 14.94 -1.30
C ARG A 79 -8.58 15.70 -2.34
N THR A 80 -8.05 15.81 -3.57
CA THR A 80 -8.76 16.50 -4.65
C THR A 80 -10.09 15.84 -4.96
N PHE A 81 -10.13 14.51 -5.00
CA PHE A 81 -11.34 13.76 -5.27
C PHE A 81 -12.32 13.80 -4.10
N GLY A 82 -11.85 13.73 -2.86
CA GLY A 82 -12.69 13.86 -1.67
C GLY A 82 -13.38 15.22 -1.57
N ARG A 83 -12.63 16.31 -1.79
CA ARG A 83 -13.18 17.68 -1.81
C ARG A 83 -14.20 17.94 -2.93
N ARG A 84 -14.10 17.17 -4.04
CA ARG A 84 -15.02 17.29 -5.19
C ARG A 84 -16.08 16.21 -5.21
N HIS A 85 -16.12 15.35 -4.19
CA HIS A 85 -17.11 14.29 -4.12
C HIS A 85 -18.48 14.87 -3.74
N PRO A 86 -19.56 14.58 -4.49
CA PRO A 86 -20.86 15.26 -4.30
C PRO A 86 -21.48 15.03 -2.91
N GLU A 87 -21.20 13.91 -2.26
CA GLU A 87 -21.73 13.61 -0.93
C GLU A 87 -20.78 14.01 0.20
N LEU A 88 -19.46 13.99 -0.04
CA LEU A 88 -18.48 14.20 1.03
C LEU A 88 -18.00 15.65 1.10
N GLU A 89 -17.58 16.23 -0.03
CA GLU A 89 -16.97 17.57 -0.08
C GLU A 89 -15.94 17.79 1.05
N ALA A 90 -15.11 16.77 1.32
CA ALA A 90 -14.33 16.67 2.54
C ALA A 90 -12.88 16.22 2.27
N ASP A 91 -12.01 16.55 3.21
CA ASP A 91 -10.68 15.95 3.31
C ASP A 91 -10.80 14.56 3.93
N LEU A 92 -10.26 13.57 3.22
CA LEU A 92 -10.29 12.18 3.63
C LEU A 92 -9.02 11.81 4.39
N ALA A 93 -9.20 11.06 5.47
CA ALA A 93 -8.08 10.37 6.11
C ALA A 93 -7.59 9.21 5.23
N ALA A 94 -6.31 8.83 5.38
CA ALA A 94 -5.74 7.74 4.61
C ALA A 94 -4.63 7.02 5.38
N THR A 95 -4.56 5.69 5.24
CA THR A 95 -3.41 4.89 5.64
C THR A 95 -2.80 4.28 4.38
N ALA A 96 -1.59 4.71 4.03
CA ALA A 96 -0.91 4.29 2.81
C ALA A 96 0.26 3.35 3.10
N VAL A 97 0.40 2.31 2.27
CA VAL A 97 1.44 1.29 2.37
C VAL A 97 2.02 1.01 1.00
N LEU A 98 3.34 1.16 0.88
CA LEU A 98 4.06 0.87 -0.35
C LEU A 98 4.37 -0.63 -0.47
N HIS A 99 4.01 -1.20 -1.62
CA HIS A 99 4.46 -2.52 -2.04
C HIS A 99 5.38 -2.37 -3.25
N THR A 100 6.51 -3.04 -3.23
CA THR A 100 7.53 -2.91 -4.28
C THR A 100 7.69 -4.15 -5.14
N HIS A 101 7.14 -5.30 -4.72
CA HIS A 101 7.32 -6.56 -5.42
C HIS A 101 6.00 -7.33 -5.57
N THR A 102 5.89 -8.06 -6.67
CA THR A 102 4.85 -9.07 -6.86
C THR A 102 5.19 -10.34 -6.08
N ARG A 103 4.25 -11.30 -6.00
CA ARG A 103 4.54 -12.62 -5.42
C ARG A 103 5.59 -13.43 -6.17
N LYS A 104 5.93 -13.02 -7.39
CA LYS A 104 7.01 -13.59 -8.21
C LYS A 104 8.35 -12.89 -8.01
N LEU A 105 8.43 -11.94 -7.08
CA LEU A 105 9.57 -11.06 -6.85
C LEU A 105 9.84 -10.05 -7.98
N ASP A 106 8.97 -9.93 -8.98
CA ASP A 106 9.11 -8.85 -9.95
C ASP A 106 8.99 -7.50 -9.25
N TYR A 107 9.91 -6.60 -9.52
CA TYR A 107 9.80 -5.23 -9.03
C TYR A 107 8.58 -4.53 -9.65
N HIS A 108 7.62 -4.21 -8.82
CA HIS A 108 6.33 -3.65 -9.23
C HIS A 108 5.79 -2.69 -8.17
N PRO A 109 6.34 -1.47 -8.10
CA PRO A 109 5.95 -0.50 -7.10
C PRO A 109 4.49 -0.08 -7.27
N HIS A 110 3.73 -0.19 -6.19
CA HIS A 110 2.35 0.22 -6.10
C HIS A 110 2.00 0.59 -4.66
N LEU A 111 1.08 1.53 -4.53
CA LEU A 111 0.66 2.04 -3.24
C LEU A 111 -0.75 1.56 -2.93
N HIS A 112 -0.92 0.88 -1.82
CA HIS A 112 -2.21 0.58 -1.24
C HIS A 112 -2.59 1.66 -0.24
N VAL A 113 -3.76 2.24 -0.42
CA VAL A 113 -4.28 3.28 0.46
C VAL A 113 -5.64 2.86 0.99
N ILE A 114 -5.76 2.71 2.30
CA ILE A 114 -7.04 2.48 2.98
C ILE A 114 -7.64 3.84 3.31
N VAL A 115 -8.85 4.07 2.83
CA VAL A 115 -9.56 5.35 2.95
C VAL A 115 -10.93 5.10 3.58
N PRO A 116 -11.30 5.79 4.68
CA PRO A 116 -12.67 5.75 5.18
C PRO A 116 -13.62 6.45 4.21
N GLY A 117 -14.84 5.95 4.08
CA GLY A 117 -15.93 6.63 3.39
C GLY A 117 -16.47 7.80 4.21
N ALA A 118 -15.60 8.58 4.81
CA ALA A 118 -15.92 9.73 5.62
C ALA A 118 -14.74 10.72 5.66
N GLY A 119 -15.03 11.97 6.00
CA GLY A 119 -14.03 13.01 6.10
C GLY A 119 -14.53 14.25 6.83
N ILE A 120 -13.69 15.26 6.88
CA ILE A 120 -14.00 16.55 7.51
C ILE A 120 -14.06 17.61 6.41
N ASP A 121 -15.19 18.31 6.31
CA ASP A 121 -15.36 19.38 5.34
C ASP A 121 -14.66 20.68 5.78
N GLN A 122 -14.62 21.68 4.91
CA GLN A 122 -13.96 22.96 5.18
C GLN A 122 -14.57 23.75 6.37
N LYS A 123 -15.76 23.34 6.82
CA LYS A 123 -16.43 23.91 7.99
C LYS A 123 -16.25 23.08 9.24
N ASN A 124 -15.25 22.15 9.25
CA ASN A 124 -14.98 21.20 10.32
C ASN A 124 -16.15 20.27 10.67
N ARG A 125 -17.05 19.99 9.71
CA ARG A 125 -18.16 19.07 9.91
C ARG A 125 -17.81 17.69 9.41
N TRP A 126 -18.23 16.69 10.16
CA TRP A 126 -18.13 15.30 9.77
C TRP A 126 -19.08 14.97 8.61
N ARG A 127 -18.52 14.39 7.56
CA ARG A 127 -19.26 13.96 6.37
C ARG A 127 -19.08 12.47 6.18
N THR A 128 -20.15 11.77 5.83
CA THR A 128 -20.13 10.31 5.66
C THR A 128 -20.75 9.94 4.32
N LEU A 129 -20.12 9.02 3.62
CA LEU A 129 -20.63 8.44 2.38
C LEU A 129 -21.81 7.52 2.70
N LYS A 130 -22.89 7.61 1.93
CA LYS A 130 -24.09 6.79 2.10
C LYS A 130 -24.06 5.47 1.35
N GLY A 131 -23.10 5.26 0.47
CA GLY A 131 -23.02 4.11 -0.42
C GLY A 131 -21.69 3.35 -0.36
N ARG A 132 -21.60 2.30 -1.16
CA ARG A 132 -20.39 1.47 -1.30
C ARG A 132 -19.54 1.82 -2.52
N TYR A 133 -19.67 3.03 -3.03
CA TYR A 133 -18.93 3.54 -4.17
C TYR A 133 -18.27 4.86 -3.80
N LEU A 134 -16.96 4.92 -3.82
CA LEU A 134 -16.23 6.14 -3.47
C LEU A 134 -15.76 6.88 -4.71
N PHE A 135 -14.94 6.25 -5.57
CA PHE A 135 -14.33 6.93 -6.71
C PHE A 135 -14.28 6.06 -7.96
N ASN A 136 -14.42 6.71 -9.13
CA ASN A 136 -14.17 6.08 -10.41
C ASN A 136 -12.66 5.84 -10.62
N GLY A 137 -12.24 4.58 -10.69
CA GLY A 137 -10.84 4.20 -10.85
C GLY A 137 -10.20 4.75 -12.14
N LYS A 138 -10.96 4.85 -13.24
CA LYS A 138 -10.45 5.43 -14.50
C LYS A 138 -10.21 6.93 -14.38
N ALA A 139 -11.06 7.65 -13.65
CA ALA A 139 -10.89 9.08 -13.39
C ALA A 139 -9.67 9.32 -12.48
N LEU A 140 -9.56 8.55 -11.38
CA LEU A 140 -8.37 8.57 -10.53
C LEU A 140 -7.09 8.30 -11.32
N ALA A 141 -7.09 7.29 -12.19
CA ALA A 141 -5.92 6.90 -12.97
C ALA A 141 -5.45 8.00 -13.94
N ARG A 142 -6.37 8.74 -14.56
CA ARG A 142 -6.04 9.88 -15.44
C ARG A 142 -5.34 11.00 -14.67
N VAL A 143 -5.91 11.40 -13.52
CA VAL A 143 -5.34 12.48 -12.71
C VAL A 143 -4.02 12.06 -12.08
N PHE A 144 -3.96 10.85 -11.54
CA PHE A 144 -2.75 10.26 -10.98
C PHE A 144 -1.61 10.22 -12.00
N ARG A 145 -1.88 9.71 -13.22
CA ARG A 145 -0.90 9.68 -14.32
C ARG A 145 -0.37 11.08 -14.63
N ALA A 146 -1.26 12.04 -14.83
CA ALA A 146 -0.86 13.41 -15.18
C ALA A 146 0.05 14.02 -14.10
N ARG A 147 -0.31 13.85 -12.84
CA ARG A 147 0.46 14.35 -11.69
C ARG A 147 1.82 13.66 -11.56
N VAL A 148 1.88 12.34 -11.72
CA VAL A 148 3.17 11.60 -11.64
C VAL A 148 4.08 12.01 -12.77
N ILE A 149 3.60 12.10 -14.01
CA ILE A 149 4.42 12.56 -15.16
C ILE A 149 4.91 13.99 -14.92
N HIS A 150 4.05 14.88 -14.47
CA HIS A 150 4.43 16.25 -14.14
C HIS A 150 5.49 16.30 -13.03
N GLY A 151 5.24 15.58 -11.91
CA GLY A 151 6.18 15.55 -10.79
C GLY A 151 7.54 14.97 -11.14
N LEU A 152 7.59 13.91 -11.93
CA LEU A 152 8.86 13.34 -12.42
C LEU A 152 9.63 14.34 -13.28
N LYS A 153 8.95 15.07 -14.18
CA LYS A 153 9.59 16.11 -15.00
C LYS A 153 10.10 17.27 -14.15
N GLN A 154 9.32 17.74 -13.18
CA GLN A 154 9.74 18.80 -12.26
C GLN A 154 10.93 18.39 -11.40
N ALA A 155 11.04 17.12 -11.05
CA ALA A 155 12.19 16.57 -10.35
C ALA A 155 13.41 16.26 -11.25
N GLY A 156 13.35 16.63 -12.55
CA GLY A 156 14.44 16.46 -13.50
C GLY A 156 14.63 15.05 -14.05
N PHE A 157 13.65 14.16 -13.85
CA PHE A 157 13.73 12.80 -14.38
C PHE A 157 13.30 12.72 -15.85
N GLU A 158 14.11 12.05 -16.65
CA GLU A 158 13.75 11.71 -18.01
C GLU A 158 12.75 10.56 -18.02
N LEU A 159 11.66 10.74 -18.76
CA LEU A 159 10.64 9.71 -18.91
C LEU A 159 11.03 8.72 -20.00
N PRO A 160 10.67 7.44 -19.87
CA PRO A 160 10.86 6.47 -20.93
C PRO A 160 10.03 6.87 -22.18
N GLU A 161 10.60 6.69 -23.36
CA GLU A 161 9.96 7.03 -24.65
C GLU A 161 8.55 6.44 -24.78
N ARG A 162 8.36 5.21 -24.30
CA ARG A 162 7.08 4.49 -24.36
C ARG A 162 6.42 4.41 -22.99
N CYS A 163 5.97 5.53 -22.46
CA CYS A 163 5.13 5.54 -21.28
C CYS A 163 3.66 5.35 -21.66
N PRO A 164 2.96 4.30 -21.16
CA PRO A 164 1.60 4.01 -21.59
C PRO A 164 0.63 5.16 -21.26
N SER A 165 -0.35 5.37 -22.14
CA SER A 165 -1.38 6.39 -21.95
C SER A 165 -2.41 5.98 -20.89
N ARG A 166 -2.62 4.69 -20.69
CA ARG A 166 -3.58 4.15 -19.71
C ARG A 166 -2.83 3.57 -18.51
N TRP A 167 -3.14 4.12 -17.33
CA TRP A 167 -2.66 3.60 -16.05
C TRP A 167 -3.80 2.94 -15.28
N VAL A 168 -3.43 2.22 -14.22
CA VAL A 168 -4.41 1.48 -13.41
C VAL A 168 -4.44 2.05 -12.00
N VAL A 169 -5.63 2.51 -11.61
CA VAL A 169 -5.98 2.77 -10.23
C VAL A 169 -7.26 2.01 -9.93
N GLN A 170 -7.25 1.22 -8.89
CA GLN A 170 -8.41 0.49 -8.41
C GLN A 170 -8.94 1.17 -7.16
N CYS A 171 -10.27 1.26 -7.04
CA CYS A 171 -10.94 1.71 -5.82
C CYS A 171 -12.01 0.66 -5.49
N GLN A 172 -11.84 -0.04 -4.38
CA GLN A 172 -12.65 -1.19 -4.02
C GLN A 172 -13.18 -1.04 -2.61
N HIS A 173 -14.48 -1.25 -2.41
CA HIS A 173 -15.09 -1.33 -1.08
C HIS A 173 -14.55 -2.55 -0.32
N VAL A 174 -14.19 -2.37 0.95
CA VAL A 174 -13.56 -3.40 1.81
C VAL A 174 -14.22 -3.54 3.18
N GLY A 175 -15.50 -3.19 3.27
CA GLY A 175 -16.26 -3.24 4.52
C GLY A 175 -15.71 -2.25 5.56
N TYR A 176 -15.69 -2.63 6.83
CA TYR A 176 -15.25 -1.77 7.95
C TYR A 176 -13.72 -1.66 8.11
N GLY A 177 -12.94 -1.91 7.08
CA GLY A 177 -11.50 -1.65 7.03
C GLY A 177 -10.61 -2.71 7.68
N LEU A 178 -11.04 -3.42 8.70
CA LEU A 178 -10.20 -4.41 9.41
C LEU A 178 -9.64 -5.52 8.51
N PRO A 179 -10.38 -6.14 7.58
CA PRO A 179 -9.82 -7.12 6.64
C PRO A 179 -8.68 -6.55 5.78
N ALA A 180 -8.83 -5.31 5.31
CA ALA A 180 -7.81 -4.63 4.53
C ALA A 180 -6.55 -4.32 5.36
N LEU A 181 -6.70 -3.86 6.60
CA LEU A 181 -5.58 -3.66 7.52
C LEU A 181 -4.84 -4.98 7.81
N LYS A 182 -5.56 -6.07 8.08
CA LYS A 182 -4.98 -7.40 8.24
C LYS A 182 -4.23 -7.88 7.00
N TYR A 183 -4.75 -7.58 5.81
CA TYR A 183 -4.06 -7.87 4.56
C TYR A 183 -2.76 -7.06 4.46
N LEU A 184 -2.78 -5.76 4.68
CA LEU A 184 -1.61 -4.90 4.57
C LEU A 184 -0.54 -5.19 5.63
N SER A 185 -0.93 -5.50 6.87
CA SER A 185 0.02 -5.83 7.94
C SER A 185 0.94 -7.00 7.58
N ARG A 186 0.43 -7.96 6.79
CA ARG A 186 1.21 -9.12 6.33
C ARG A 186 2.33 -8.75 5.37
N TYR A 187 2.23 -7.63 4.66
CA TYR A 187 3.21 -7.20 3.66
C TYR A 187 4.18 -6.16 4.19
N LEU A 188 3.79 -5.40 5.22
CA LEU A 188 4.65 -4.36 5.80
C LEU A 188 5.93 -4.91 6.41
N TYR A 189 5.81 -6.05 7.08
CA TYR A 189 6.87 -6.61 7.93
C TYR A 189 7.33 -7.99 7.50
N ARG A 190 6.70 -8.60 6.51
CA ARG A 190 7.13 -9.90 5.98
C ARG A 190 7.81 -9.74 4.63
N GLY A 191 8.85 -10.55 4.40
CA GLY A 191 9.40 -10.73 3.06
C GLY A 191 8.31 -11.21 2.08
N VAL A 192 8.48 -10.91 0.81
CA VAL A 192 7.54 -11.34 -0.26
C VAL A 192 7.45 -12.87 -0.31
N VAL A 193 8.54 -13.56 0.03
CA VAL A 193 8.63 -15.03 0.13
C VAL A 193 8.77 -15.40 1.60
N ALA A 194 7.87 -16.27 2.07
CA ALA A 194 7.99 -16.87 3.41
C ALA A 194 8.99 -18.03 3.37
N GLU A 195 9.69 -18.26 4.47
CA GLU A 195 10.70 -19.32 4.60
C GLU A 195 10.15 -20.70 4.16
N ARG A 196 8.93 -21.06 4.55
CA ARG A 196 8.24 -22.29 4.13
C ARG A 196 8.02 -22.43 2.62
N GLN A 197 8.18 -21.37 1.86
CA GLN A 197 8.06 -21.38 0.40
C GLN A 197 9.40 -21.63 -0.28
N ILE A 198 10.52 -21.52 0.44
CA ILE A 198 11.84 -21.82 -0.08
C ILE A 198 11.98 -23.33 -0.20
N VAL A 199 12.28 -23.80 -1.41
CA VAL A 199 12.38 -25.22 -1.74
C VAL A 199 13.85 -25.67 -1.75
N ALA A 200 14.73 -24.81 -2.29
CA ALA A 200 16.14 -25.07 -2.41
C ALA A 200 16.94 -23.77 -2.39
N PHE A 201 18.18 -23.88 -1.92
CA PHE A 201 19.18 -22.83 -1.97
C PHE A 201 20.49 -23.43 -2.50
N ASP A 202 21.03 -22.87 -3.56
CA ASP A 202 22.34 -23.21 -4.10
C ASP A 202 23.29 -22.02 -3.92
N PRO A 203 24.24 -22.10 -2.97
CA PRO A 203 25.19 -21.04 -2.69
C PRO A 203 26.22 -20.85 -3.82
N HIS A 204 26.53 -21.90 -4.59
CA HIS A 204 27.49 -21.81 -5.69
C HIS A 204 26.89 -21.13 -6.91
N ALA A 205 25.67 -21.51 -7.29
CA ALA A 205 24.92 -20.88 -8.35
C ALA A 205 24.26 -19.55 -7.92
N ARG A 206 24.29 -19.21 -6.63
CA ARG A 206 23.61 -18.06 -6.02
C ARG A 206 22.13 -18.01 -6.36
N THR A 207 21.46 -19.15 -6.33
CA THR A 207 20.04 -19.27 -6.68
C THR A 207 19.21 -19.72 -5.49
N VAL A 208 17.98 -19.22 -5.44
CA VAL A 208 16.95 -19.63 -4.47
C VAL A 208 15.74 -20.09 -5.25
N THR A 209 15.32 -21.34 -5.03
CA THR A 209 14.09 -21.90 -5.61
C THR A 209 12.96 -21.77 -4.60
N PHE A 210 11.85 -21.17 -4.99
CA PHE A 210 10.70 -21.00 -4.11
C PHE A 210 9.38 -21.28 -4.81
N ARG A 211 8.37 -21.70 -4.03
CA ARG A 211 7.00 -21.90 -4.49
C ARG A 211 6.18 -20.62 -4.35
N TYR A 212 5.40 -20.27 -5.35
CA TYR A 212 4.41 -19.19 -5.27
C TYR A 212 3.04 -19.64 -5.78
N VAL A 213 1.98 -19.09 -5.19
CA VAL A 213 0.61 -19.35 -5.66
C VAL A 213 0.32 -18.43 -6.83
N ARG A 214 0.10 -19.01 -8.00
CA ARG A 214 -0.37 -18.28 -9.17
C ARG A 214 -1.85 -17.90 -8.93
N THR A 215 -2.14 -16.64 -8.66
CA THR A 215 -3.51 -16.15 -8.63
C THR A 215 -4.08 -16.27 -10.05
N ARG A 216 -5.09 -17.10 -10.27
CA ARG A 216 -5.87 -17.06 -11.52
C ARG A 216 -6.43 -15.64 -11.63
N ARG A 217 -6.17 -14.96 -12.75
CA ARG A 217 -6.95 -13.79 -13.13
C ARG A 217 -8.38 -14.31 -13.26
N THR A 218 -9.25 -13.96 -12.35
CA THR A 218 -10.67 -14.04 -12.59
C THR A 218 -10.93 -13.06 -13.73
N GLY A 219 -11.04 -13.60 -14.93
CA GLY A 219 -11.50 -12.86 -16.09
C GLY A 219 -12.93 -12.42 -15.77
N GLY A 220 -13.14 -11.14 -15.49
CA GLY A 220 -14.45 -10.56 -15.57
C GLY A 220 -14.84 -10.61 -17.03
N CYS A 221 -15.74 -11.52 -17.39
CA CYS A 221 -16.54 -11.39 -18.59
C CYS A 221 -17.35 -10.10 -18.42
N ALA A 222 -17.04 -9.11 -19.27
CA ALA A 222 -17.96 -8.03 -19.52
C ALA A 222 -19.09 -8.62 -20.38
N GLY A 223 -20.30 -8.65 -19.84
CA GLY A 223 -21.53 -8.63 -20.60
C GLY A 223 -21.94 -7.17 -20.78
#